data_b780979a869f068bc9617ac2d5b129ca
#
_entry.id   b780979a869f068bc9617ac2d5b129ca
#
_cell.length_a   1.000
_cell.length_b   1.000
_cell.length_c   1.000
_cell.angle_alpha   90.00
_cell.angle_beta   90.00
_cell.angle_gamma   90.00
#
_symmetry.space_group_name_H-M   'P 1'
#
loop_
_entity.id
_entity.type
_entity.pdbx_description
1 polymer ?
#
loop_
_entity_poly.entity_id
_entity_poly.type
_entity_poly.pdbx_seq_one_letter_code
_entity_poly.pdbx_strand_id
1 'polypeptide(L)'
;LNSAYGAIGNQYFRYYNLANAEAITLSGQVSIRWIENKINKFLNKLLETDNKDYVIASDTDSIYLHMDPLVKKIFKGREESDQSVLRFLAKVCDVEFEKYIQNSYQELATYVNAYEQKMFMKRENIANRGVWTAKKRYILNVWDSEGVRYNEPSLKIMGIEAVKSSTPSSCRGALRDVLKLMMNTDERKVQQFVKDFEKKFKSLPTDAVSYTHLRAHETLSH
;
A
#
# COMPACT_ATOMS: atom_id res chain seq x y z
N LEU A 1 5.79 8.11 -18.50
CA LEU A 1 6.73 6.99 -18.37
C LEU A 1 6.02 5.64 -18.22
N ASN A 2 5.00 5.50 -17.37
CA ASN A 2 4.28 4.24 -17.16
C ASN A 2 3.58 3.73 -18.44
N SER A 3 3.17 4.64 -19.32
CA SER A 3 2.58 4.30 -20.62
C SER A 3 3.61 3.71 -21.60
N ALA A 4 4.88 4.07 -21.49
CA ALA A 4 5.93 3.60 -22.39
C ALA A 4 6.16 2.09 -22.27
N TYR A 5 6.17 1.55 -21.04
CA TYR A 5 6.27 0.10 -20.81
C TYR A 5 5.13 -0.66 -21.51
N GLY A 6 3.89 -0.20 -21.30
CA GLY A 6 2.71 -0.79 -21.94
C GLY A 6 2.76 -0.71 -23.48
N ALA A 7 3.27 0.40 -24.01
CA ALA A 7 3.43 0.57 -25.44
C ALA A 7 4.49 -0.40 -26.03
N ILE A 8 5.66 -0.52 -25.39
CA ILE A 8 6.73 -1.44 -25.84
C ILE A 8 6.23 -2.91 -25.87
N GLY A 9 5.37 -3.30 -24.96
CA GLY A 9 4.75 -4.62 -24.92
C GLY A 9 3.55 -4.82 -25.86
N ASN A 10 3.11 -3.78 -26.56
CA ASN A 10 1.96 -3.85 -27.47
C ASN A 10 2.43 -4.12 -28.90
N GLN A 11 1.96 -5.23 -29.51
CA GLN A 11 2.32 -5.68 -30.86
C GLN A 11 2.03 -4.66 -31.97
N TYR A 12 1.12 -3.71 -31.76
CA TYR A 12 0.77 -2.64 -32.72
C TYR A 12 1.63 -1.37 -32.56
N PHE A 13 2.52 -1.36 -31.55
CA PHE A 13 3.38 -0.20 -31.34
C PHE A 13 4.61 -0.24 -32.25
N ARG A 14 4.96 0.91 -32.84
CA ARG A 14 6.09 1.02 -33.77
C ARG A 14 7.41 0.45 -33.23
N TYR A 15 7.64 0.61 -31.91
CA TYR A 15 8.85 0.13 -31.23
C TYR A 15 8.55 -1.09 -30.34
N TYR A 16 7.62 -1.95 -30.79
CA TYR A 16 7.30 -3.19 -30.08
C TYR A 16 8.54 -4.04 -29.87
N ASN A 17 8.78 -4.43 -28.63
CA ASN A 17 9.83 -5.36 -28.26
C ASN A 17 9.45 -6.10 -26.98
N LEU A 18 8.97 -7.33 -27.15
CA LEU A 18 8.51 -8.15 -26.04
C LEU A 18 9.65 -8.46 -25.05
N ALA A 19 10.85 -8.75 -25.55
CA ALA A 19 12.00 -9.07 -24.71
C ALA A 19 12.37 -7.88 -23.78
N ASN A 20 12.30 -6.65 -24.30
CA ASN A 20 12.51 -5.47 -23.47
C ASN A 20 11.40 -5.28 -22.42
N ALA A 21 10.14 -5.55 -22.78
CA ALA A 21 9.04 -5.47 -21.83
C ALA A 21 9.17 -6.52 -20.71
N GLU A 22 9.54 -7.75 -21.06
CA GLU A 22 9.84 -8.82 -20.11
C GLU A 22 11.04 -8.46 -19.20
N ALA A 23 12.13 -7.95 -19.78
CA ALA A 23 13.31 -7.53 -19.03
C ALA A 23 12.98 -6.47 -17.98
N ILE A 24 12.11 -5.49 -18.29
CA ILE A 24 11.67 -4.47 -17.34
C ILE A 24 10.95 -5.12 -16.15
N THR A 25 10.01 -6.03 -16.42
CA THR A 25 9.24 -6.68 -15.35
C THR A 25 10.09 -7.62 -14.49
N LEU A 26 10.96 -8.41 -15.12
CA LEU A 26 11.86 -9.32 -14.42
C LEU A 26 12.88 -8.56 -13.57
N SER A 27 13.43 -7.47 -14.09
CA SER A 27 14.33 -6.59 -13.31
C SER A 27 13.61 -6.00 -12.09
N GLY A 28 12.36 -5.57 -12.24
CA GLY A 28 11.53 -5.10 -11.13
C GLY A 28 11.31 -6.17 -10.07
N GLN A 29 11.00 -7.41 -10.47
CA GLN A 29 10.84 -8.54 -9.55
C GLN A 29 12.14 -8.88 -8.79
N VAL A 30 13.28 -8.86 -9.49
CA VAL A 30 14.58 -9.08 -8.85
C VAL A 30 14.87 -7.96 -7.84
N SER A 31 14.65 -6.71 -8.22
CA SER A 31 14.92 -5.53 -7.39
C SER A 31 14.11 -5.55 -6.11
N ILE A 32 12.80 -5.82 -6.17
CA ILE A 32 11.94 -5.84 -4.98
C ILE A 32 12.32 -6.97 -4.03
N ARG A 33 12.58 -8.18 -4.55
CA ARG A 33 13.02 -9.33 -3.74
C ARG A 33 14.41 -9.10 -3.10
N TRP A 34 15.30 -8.42 -3.83
CA TRP A 34 16.59 -8.04 -3.28
C TRP A 34 16.43 -7.16 -2.05
N ILE A 35 15.60 -6.11 -2.15
CA ILE A 35 15.35 -5.21 -1.03
C ILE A 35 14.63 -5.90 0.13
N GLU A 36 13.63 -6.75 -0.12
CA GLU A 36 12.99 -7.57 0.92
C GLU A 36 14.03 -8.34 1.75
N ASN A 37 14.92 -9.06 1.07
CA ASN A 37 15.98 -9.83 1.73
C ASN A 37 16.96 -8.94 2.51
N LYS A 38 17.36 -7.81 1.93
CA LYS A 38 18.29 -6.87 2.58
C LYS A 38 17.67 -6.23 3.81
N ILE A 39 16.43 -5.74 3.72
CA ILE A 39 15.71 -5.12 4.85
C ILE A 39 15.45 -6.13 5.96
N ASN A 40 15.05 -7.36 5.64
CA ASN A 40 14.89 -8.41 6.65
C ASN A 40 16.20 -8.70 7.39
N LYS A 41 17.31 -8.81 6.68
CA LYS A 41 18.63 -8.98 7.30
C LYS A 41 19.02 -7.78 8.19
N PHE A 42 18.74 -6.58 7.71
CA PHE A 42 19.01 -5.36 8.47
C PHE A 42 18.20 -5.30 9.77
N LEU A 43 16.89 -5.56 9.69
CA LEU A 43 16.01 -5.55 10.85
C LEU A 43 16.31 -6.68 11.83
N ASN A 44 16.62 -7.89 11.35
CA ASN A 44 17.04 -8.99 12.20
C ASN A 44 18.31 -8.64 13.00
N LYS A 45 19.30 -8.03 12.34
CA LYS A 45 20.51 -7.55 13.01
C LYS A 45 20.21 -6.45 14.03
N LEU A 46 19.39 -5.48 13.67
CA LEU A 46 19.02 -4.34 14.54
C LEU A 46 18.21 -4.77 15.76
N LEU A 47 17.31 -5.74 15.57
CA LEU A 47 16.39 -6.22 16.61
C LEU A 47 16.91 -7.44 17.36
N GLU A 48 18.10 -7.97 16.98
CA GLU A 48 18.70 -9.16 17.58
C GLU A 48 17.77 -10.37 17.49
N THR A 49 17.14 -10.55 16.34
CA THR A 49 16.26 -11.68 16.02
C THR A 49 16.91 -12.56 14.96
N ASP A 50 16.48 -13.80 14.88
CA ASP A 50 17.00 -14.74 13.90
C ASP A 50 15.93 -15.07 12.87
N ASN A 51 16.26 -14.83 11.61
CA ASN A 51 15.47 -15.18 10.42
C ASN A 51 13.96 -14.81 10.48
N LYS A 52 13.63 -13.71 11.16
CA LYS A 52 12.27 -13.20 11.26
C LYS A 52 11.94 -12.39 10.03
N ASP A 53 10.75 -12.59 9.47
CA ASP A 53 10.22 -11.78 8.38
C ASP A 53 9.52 -10.54 8.92
N TYR A 54 10.00 -9.37 8.51
CA TYR A 54 9.44 -8.06 8.83
C TYR A 54 8.71 -7.43 7.65
N VAL A 55 8.84 -8.03 6.46
CA VAL A 55 8.12 -7.57 5.27
C VAL A 55 6.76 -8.25 5.23
N ILE A 56 5.71 -7.52 5.57
CA ILE A 56 4.34 -8.03 5.64
C ILE A 56 3.77 -8.29 4.23
N ALA A 57 4.08 -7.41 3.30
CA ALA A 57 3.63 -7.48 1.92
C ALA A 57 4.56 -6.69 1.01
N SER A 58 4.56 -7.04 -0.27
CA SER A 58 5.19 -6.27 -1.34
C SER A 58 4.24 -6.16 -2.54
N ASP A 59 4.29 -5.05 -3.25
CA ASP A 59 3.53 -4.86 -4.47
C ASP A 59 4.34 -4.04 -5.47
N THR A 60 4.73 -4.68 -6.57
CA THR A 60 5.44 -4.11 -7.71
C THR A 60 6.75 -3.40 -7.35
N ASP A 61 6.69 -2.24 -6.72
CA ASP A 61 7.80 -1.34 -6.37
C ASP A 61 7.75 -0.85 -4.92
N SER A 62 6.85 -1.39 -4.11
CA SER A 62 6.69 -1.02 -2.70
C SER A 62 6.78 -2.23 -1.76
N ILE A 63 7.29 -2.00 -0.55
CA ILE A 63 7.32 -2.97 0.54
C ILE A 63 6.61 -2.40 1.78
N TYR A 64 5.97 -3.26 2.54
CA TYR A 64 5.28 -2.92 3.78
C TYR A 64 5.99 -3.58 4.95
N LEU A 65 6.48 -2.77 5.89
CA LEU A 65 7.31 -3.21 7.00
C LEU A 65 6.53 -3.22 8.31
N HIS A 66 6.68 -4.31 9.07
CA HIS A 66 6.18 -4.41 10.44
C HIS A 66 7.16 -3.76 11.42
N MET A 67 6.91 -2.50 11.76
CA MET A 67 7.82 -1.69 12.58
C MET A 67 7.52 -1.72 14.08
N ASP A 68 6.41 -2.34 14.53
CA ASP A 68 6.03 -2.42 15.94
C ASP A 68 7.15 -3.02 16.84
N PRO A 69 7.90 -4.07 16.45
CA PRO A 69 9.00 -4.58 17.24
C PRO A 69 10.12 -3.56 17.47
N LEU A 70 10.41 -2.71 16.46
CA LEU A 70 11.40 -1.64 16.60
C LEU A 70 10.91 -0.56 17.55
N VAL A 71 9.65 -0.14 17.41
CA VAL A 71 9.03 0.85 18.31
C VAL A 71 9.08 0.33 19.75
N LYS A 72 8.67 -0.90 20.00
CA LYS A 72 8.69 -1.52 21.33
C LYS A 72 10.10 -1.60 21.93
N LYS A 73 11.10 -1.96 21.11
CA LYS A 73 12.52 -2.03 21.58
C LYS A 73 13.03 -0.66 21.98
N ILE A 74 12.78 0.38 21.19
CA ILE A 74 13.29 1.74 21.42
C ILE A 74 12.60 2.42 22.61
N PHE A 75 11.28 2.36 22.64
CA PHE A 75 10.51 2.99 23.72
C PHE A 75 10.41 2.13 24.99
N LYS A 76 11.00 0.93 24.99
CA LYS A 76 11.02 -0.01 26.13
C LYS A 76 9.63 -0.29 26.70
N GLY A 77 8.60 -0.32 25.86
CA GLY A 77 7.21 -0.57 26.25
C GLY A 77 6.52 0.57 26.98
N ARG A 78 7.13 1.79 27.02
CA ARG A 78 6.44 2.96 27.52
C ARG A 78 5.32 3.36 26.56
N GLU A 79 4.19 3.80 27.10
CA GLU A 79 3.15 4.43 26.30
C GLU A 79 3.65 5.79 25.81
N GLU A 80 3.88 5.89 24.52
CA GLU A 80 4.27 7.13 23.86
C GLU A 80 3.10 7.67 23.03
N SER A 81 3.06 8.99 22.85
CA SER A 81 2.07 9.57 21.96
C SER A 81 2.30 9.12 20.50
N ASP A 82 1.22 8.93 19.76
CA ASP A 82 1.31 8.59 18.33
C ASP A 82 2.22 9.56 17.57
N GLN A 83 2.22 10.83 17.93
CA GLN A 83 3.06 11.85 17.31
C GLN A 83 4.56 11.65 17.59
N SER A 84 4.93 11.15 18.78
CA SER A 84 6.33 10.82 19.11
C SER A 84 6.81 9.62 18.29
N VAL A 85 5.97 8.58 18.19
CA VAL A 85 6.25 7.39 17.39
C VAL A 85 6.37 7.76 15.90
N LEU A 86 5.48 8.60 15.39
CA LEU A 86 5.52 9.06 13.99
C LEU A 86 6.81 9.84 13.68
N ARG A 87 7.23 10.76 14.58
CA ARG A 87 8.48 11.50 14.40
C ARG A 87 9.70 10.57 14.38
N PHE A 88 9.71 9.60 15.29
CA PHE A 88 10.77 8.61 15.37
C PHE A 88 10.83 7.77 14.09
N LEU A 89 9.72 7.17 13.66
CA LEU A 89 9.67 6.34 12.46
C LEU A 89 10.04 7.13 11.20
N ALA A 90 9.54 8.36 11.04
CA ALA A 90 9.90 9.21 9.93
C ALA A 90 11.41 9.43 9.88
N LYS A 91 12.03 9.82 11.01
CA LYS A 91 13.48 10.05 11.09
C LYS A 91 14.29 8.79 10.79
N VAL A 92 13.87 7.64 11.30
CA VAL A 92 14.55 6.36 11.05
C VAL A 92 14.45 5.98 9.57
N CYS A 93 13.29 6.16 8.95
CA CYS A 93 13.13 5.91 7.53
C CYS A 93 14.03 6.82 6.68
N ASP A 94 13.99 8.13 6.92
CA ASP A 94 14.70 9.12 6.11
C ASP A 94 16.23 9.03 6.29
N VAL A 95 16.72 8.69 7.48
CA VAL A 95 18.17 8.69 7.76
C VAL A 95 18.81 7.31 7.59
N GLU A 96 18.14 6.25 8.09
CA GLU A 96 18.74 4.92 8.15
C GLU A 96 18.25 4.02 7.00
N PHE A 97 16.94 3.90 6.81
CA PHE A 97 16.39 2.98 5.82
C PHE A 97 16.65 3.44 4.39
N GLU A 98 16.41 4.70 4.06
CA GLU A 98 16.65 5.20 2.69
C GLU A 98 18.12 5.03 2.30
N LYS A 99 19.04 5.37 3.22
CA LYS A 99 20.49 5.20 2.99
C LYS A 99 20.85 3.71 2.81
N TYR A 100 20.31 2.83 3.67
CA TYR A 100 20.58 1.41 3.57
C TYR A 100 20.03 0.81 2.27
N ILE A 101 18.83 1.19 1.87
CA ILE A 101 18.19 0.77 0.62
C ILE A 101 18.99 1.26 -0.58
N GLN A 102 19.42 2.51 -0.57
CA GLN A 102 20.25 3.07 -1.65
C GLN A 102 21.56 2.32 -1.83
N ASN A 103 22.27 2.02 -0.73
CA ASN A 103 23.47 1.20 -0.75
C ASN A 103 23.19 -0.22 -1.28
N SER A 104 22.07 -0.80 -0.88
CA SER A 104 21.66 -2.14 -1.33
C SER A 104 21.31 -2.17 -2.82
N TYR A 105 20.73 -1.12 -3.38
CA TYR A 105 20.53 -0.99 -4.82
C TYR A 105 21.84 -0.76 -5.57
N GLN A 106 22.82 -0.05 -4.96
CA GLN A 106 24.14 0.08 -5.55
C GLN A 106 24.88 -1.27 -5.61
N GLU A 107 24.75 -2.11 -4.57
CA GLU A 107 25.27 -3.48 -4.59
C GLU A 107 24.60 -4.32 -5.70
N LEU A 108 23.27 -4.22 -5.85
CA LEU A 108 22.56 -4.92 -6.91
C LEU A 108 23.03 -4.45 -8.30
N ALA A 109 23.14 -3.14 -8.51
CA ALA A 109 23.59 -2.58 -9.78
C ALA A 109 25.02 -3.09 -10.14
N THR A 110 25.90 -3.16 -9.17
CA THR A 110 27.25 -3.73 -9.36
C THR A 110 27.17 -5.24 -9.68
N TYR A 111 26.33 -5.98 -8.96
CA TYR A 111 26.17 -7.43 -9.16
C TYR A 111 25.66 -7.79 -10.56
N VAL A 112 24.68 -7.01 -11.07
CA VAL A 112 24.11 -7.23 -12.41
C VAL A 112 24.89 -6.48 -13.51
N ASN A 113 26.00 -5.86 -13.19
CA ASN A 113 26.82 -5.04 -14.11
C ASN A 113 25.98 -3.97 -14.83
N ALA A 114 25.11 -3.28 -14.10
CA ALA A 114 24.29 -2.19 -14.64
C ALA A 114 25.15 -0.98 -15.00
N TYR A 115 24.81 -0.31 -16.10
CA TYR A 115 25.51 0.89 -16.54
C TYR A 115 25.47 2.02 -15.49
N GLU A 116 24.31 2.16 -14.82
CA GLU A 116 24.09 3.19 -13.81
C GLU A 116 23.00 2.72 -12.81
N GLN A 117 23.18 3.05 -11.53
CA GLN A 117 22.14 2.83 -10.51
C GLN A 117 21.11 3.97 -10.58
N LYS A 118 19.84 3.65 -10.88
CA LYS A 118 18.72 4.60 -10.97
C LYS A 118 17.51 4.22 -10.11
N MET A 119 17.64 3.20 -9.26
CA MET A 119 16.57 2.75 -8.39
C MET A 119 16.58 3.52 -7.08
N PHE A 120 15.45 4.11 -6.75
CA PHE A 120 15.24 4.84 -5.49
C PHE A 120 13.95 4.35 -4.84
N MET A 121 13.98 4.17 -3.54
CA MET A 121 12.80 3.88 -2.74
C MET A 121 12.76 4.86 -1.57
N LYS A 122 11.62 5.52 -1.41
CA LYS A 122 11.37 6.48 -0.34
C LYS A 122 10.19 6.03 0.50
N ARG A 123 10.12 6.55 1.73
CA ARG A 123 8.96 6.34 2.58
C ARG A 123 7.74 7.03 1.98
N GLU A 124 6.69 6.26 1.76
CA GLU A 124 5.41 6.77 1.27
C GLU A 124 4.43 7.00 2.42
N ASN A 125 4.17 5.98 3.22
CA ASN A 125 3.15 6.07 4.27
C ASN A 125 3.67 5.52 5.61
N ILE A 126 3.16 6.09 6.71
CA ILE A 126 3.21 5.48 8.04
C ILE A 126 1.77 5.26 8.50
N ALA A 127 1.44 4.02 8.80
CA ALA A 127 0.12 3.60 9.26
C ALA A 127 0.23 2.84 10.58
N ASN A 128 -0.72 3.02 11.49
CA ASN A 128 -0.75 2.27 12.75
C ASN A 128 -1.47 0.92 12.60
N ARG A 129 -2.31 0.77 11.59
CA ARG A 129 -3.03 -0.48 11.28
C ARG A 129 -3.11 -0.68 9.78
N GLY A 130 -3.04 -1.96 9.38
CA GLY A 130 -3.23 -2.38 8.00
C GLY A 130 -3.90 -3.74 7.93
N VAL A 131 -4.78 -3.93 6.94
CA VAL A 131 -5.45 -5.20 6.65
C VAL A 131 -5.30 -5.48 5.17
N TRP A 132 -4.71 -6.62 4.84
CA TRP A 132 -4.61 -7.14 3.47
C TRP A 132 -5.58 -8.30 3.31
N THR A 133 -6.58 -8.12 2.45
CA THR A 133 -7.60 -9.15 2.18
C THR A 133 -7.21 -10.06 1.01
N ALA A 134 -6.44 -9.54 0.08
CA ALA A 134 -5.89 -10.27 -1.07
C ALA A 134 -4.78 -9.43 -1.73
N LYS A 135 -4.12 -9.99 -2.74
CA LYS A 135 -3.18 -9.27 -3.60
C LYS A 135 -3.84 -8.01 -4.19
N LYS A 136 -3.21 -6.85 -4.02
CA LYS A 136 -3.71 -5.52 -4.45
C LYS A 136 -5.04 -5.10 -3.80
N ARG A 137 -5.40 -5.70 -2.68
CA ARG A 137 -6.63 -5.37 -1.92
C ARG A 137 -6.29 -5.19 -0.45
N TYR A 138 -6.16 -3.93 -0.04
CA TYR A 138 -5.78 -3.61 1.34
C TYR A 138 -6.36 -2.28 1.82
N ILE A 139 -6.32 -2.12 3.13
CA ILE A 139 -6.74 -0.92 3.85
C ILE A 139 -5.63 -0.55 4.82
N LEU A 140 -5.23 0.72 4.82
CA LEU A 140 -4.29 1.28 5.77
C LEU A 140 -4.91 2.45 6.52
N ASN A 141 -4.67 2.52 7.82
CA ASN A 141 -5.02 3.67 8.64
C ASN A 141 -3.80 4.59 8.74
N VAL A 142 -3.68 5.53 7.80
CA VAL A 142 -2.48 6.31 7.54
C VAL A 142 -2.43 7.56 8.39
N TRP A 143 -1.33 7.77 9.10
CA TRP A 143 -1.03 8.95 9.89
C TRP A 143 -0.07 9.93 9.22
N ASP A 144 0.77 9.44 8.31
CA ASP A 144 1.72 10.25 7.53
C ASP A 144 1.76 9.72 6.11
N SER A 145 1.61 10.59 5.13
CA SER A 145 1.73 10.27 3.71
C SER A 145 2.71 11.24 3.05
N GLU A 146 3.82 10.73 2.55
CA GLU A 146 4.88 11.49 1.86
C GLU A 146 5.40 12.69 2.69
N GLY A 147 5.44 12.57 4.03
CA GLY A 147 5.85 13.63 4.94
C GLY A 147 4.73 14.56 5.40
N VAL A 148 3.53 14.43 4.85
CA VAL A 148 2.34 15.16 5.33
C VAL A 148 1.71 14.38 6.47
N ARG A 149 1.73 14.96 7.66
CA ARG A 149 1.13 14.37 8.88
C ARG A 149 -0.31 14.78 9.01
N TYR A 150 -1.14 13.81 9.36
CA TYR A 150 -2.55 14.04 9.65
C TYR A 150 -2.79 14.22 11.15
N ASN A 151 -3.75 15.06 11.51
CA ASN A 151 -4.21 15.19 12.90
C ASN A 151 -5.06 13.99 13.32
N GLU A 152 -5.81 13.44 12.37
CA GLU A 152 -6.56 12.20 12.48
C GLU A 152 -6.16 11.26 11.34
N PRO A 153 -6.13 9.93 11.57
CA PRO A 153 -5.71 9.00 10.54
C PRO A 153 -6.66 8.99 9.34
N SER A 154 -6.08 8.97 8.17
CA SER A 154 -6.80 8.86 6.89
C SER A 154 -6.80 7.42 6.39
N LEU A 155 -7.93 6.96 5.86
CA LEU A 155 -8.03 5.62 5.26
C LEU A 155 -7.50 5.62 3.82
N LYS A 156 -6.43 4.87 3.59
CA LYS A 156 -5.97 4.49 2.25
C LYS A 156 -6.59 3.14 1.90
N ILE A 157 -7.48 3.12 0.92
CA ILE A 157 -8.20 1.91 0.49
C ILE A 157 -7.80 1.58 -0.94
N MET A 158 -7.34 0.36 -1.17
CA MET A 158 -6.90 -0.12 -2.49
C MET A 158 -7.65 -1.40 -2.89
N GLY A 159 -8.19 -1.40 -4.13
CA GLY A 159 -8.79 -2.57 -4.76
C GLY A 159 -10.08 -3.11 -4.12
N ILE A 160 -10.58 -2.48 -3.07
CA ILE A 160 -11.81 -2.89 -2.37
C ILE A 160 -13.03 -2.20 -2.97
N GLU A 161 -14.19 -2.81 -2.83
CA GLU A 161 -15.46 -2.36 -3.42
C GLU A 161 -15.86 -0.95 -3.00
N ALA A 162 -15.40 -0.48 -1.83
CA ALA A 162 -15.65 0.87 -1.33
C ALA A 162 -15.12 2.01 -2.24
N VAL A 163 -14.18 1.71 -3.15
CA VAL A 163 -13.58 2.69 -4.08
C VAL A 163 -13.91 2.40 -5.54
N LYS A 164 -14.55 1.28 -5.85
CA LYS A 164 -14.88 0.90 -7.23
C LYS A 164 -16.10 1.69 -7.74
N SER A 165 -16.03 2.17 -8.96
CA SER A 165 -17.15 2.83 -9.64
C SER A 165 -18.35 1.88 -9.85
N SER A 166 -18.09 0.57 -9.97
CA SER A 166 -19.12 -0.46 -10.10
C SER A 166 -19.94 -0.72 -8.84
N THR A 167 -19.57 -0.15 -7.70
CA THR A 167 -20.35 -0.27 -6.46
C THR A 167 -21.36 0.86 -6.39
N PRO A 168 -22.66 0.60 -6.09
CA PRO A 168 -23.68 1.63 -5.93
C PRO A 168 -23.25 2.70 -4.93
N SER A 169 -23.59 3.96 -5.20
CA SER A 169 -23.17 5.11 -4.38
C SER A 169 -23.66 5.01 -2.94
N SER A 170 -24.86 4.48 -2.73
CA SER A 170 -25.46 4.21 -1.43
C SER A 170 -24.63 3.22 -0.60
N CYS A 171 -24.01 2.22 -1.25
CA CYS A 171 -23.15 1.23 -0.59
C CYS A 171 -21.71 1.76 -0.37
N ARG A 172 -21.16 2.56 -1.30
CA ARG A 172 -19.78 3.04 -1.19
C ARG A 172 -19.51 3.88 0.06
N GLY A 173 -20.47 4.75 0.41
CA GLY A 173 -20.40 5.54 1.65
C GLY A 173 -20.36 4.62 2.87
N ALA A 174 -21.36 3.76 3.01
CA ALA A 174 -21.45 2.82 4.13
C ALA A 174 -20.23 1.88 4.22
N LEU A 175 -19.69 1.41 3.09
CA LEU A 175 -18.47 0.61 3.07
C LEU A 175 -17.27 1.38 3.62
N ARG A 176 -17.09 2.64 3.26
CA ARG A 176 -16.01 3.47 3.82
C ARG A 176 -16.18 3.70 5.32
N ASP A 177 -17.41 3.97 5.76
CA ASP A 177 -17.72 4.19 7.16
C ASP A 177 -17.48 2.94 8.02
N VAL A 178 -17.92 1.77 7.54
CA VAL A 178 -17.66 0.51 8.25
C VAL A 178 -16.19 0.14 8.28
N LEU A 179 -15.44 0.42 7.20
CA LEU A 179 -13.99 0.20 7.18
C LEU A 179 -13.26 1.13 8.16
N LYS A 180 -13.67 2.40 8.25
CA LYS A 180 -13.15 3.34 9.25
C LYS A 180 -13.47 2.86 10.67
N LEU A 181 -14.69 2.37 10.89
CA LEU A 181 -15.12 1.82 12.17
C LEU A 181 -14.30 0.57 12.53
N MET A 182 -14.08 -0.35 11.58
CA MET A 182 -13.30 -1.58 11.78
C MET A 182 -11.85 -1.28 12.18
N MET A 183 -11.25 -0.22 11.65
CA MET A 183 -9.88 0.16 11.97
C MET A 183 -9.74 0.80 13.36
N ASN A 184 -10.82 1.33 13.95
CA ASN A 184 -10.74 2.13 15.17
C ASN A 184 -11.56 1.60 16.35
N THR A 185 -12.38 0.55 16.14
CA THR A 185 -13.30 0.04 17.19
C THR A 185 -13.30 -1.48 17.27
N ASP A 186 -14.13 -2.01 18.14
CA ASP A 186 -14.35 -3.45 18.35
C ASP A 186 -15.36 -4.06 17.35
N GLU A 187 -15.37 -5.37 17.31
CA GLU A 187 -16.24 -6.17 16.43
C GLU A 187 -17.74 -5.90 16.66
N ARG A 188 -18.16 -5.68 17.91
CA ARG A 188 -19.58 -5.48 18.25
C ARG A 188 -20.16 -4.24 17.57
N LYS A 189 -19.39 -3.14 17.56
CA LYS A 189 -19.80 -1.90 16.89
C LYS A 189 -19.88 -2.07 15.37
N VAL A 190 -18.96 -2.84 14.80
CA VAL A 190 -18.99 -3.17 13.36
C VAL A 190 -20.23 -3.99 13.02
N GLN A 191 -20.53 -5.02 13.80
CA GLN A 191 -21.73 -5.84 13.61
C GLN A 191 -23.03 -5.02 13.77
N GLN A 192 -23.08 -4.12 14.74
CA GLN A 192 -24.23 -3.24 14.93
C GLN A 192 -24.41 -2.30 13.71
N PHE A 193 -23.33 -1.68 13.24
CA PHE A 193 -23.37 -0.84 12.04
C PHE A 193 -23.91 -1.59 10.82
N VAL A 194 -23.46 -2.84 10.59
CA VAL A 194 -23.92 -3.66 9.47
C VAL A 194 -25.42 -3.93 9.56
N LYS A 195 -25.94 -4.29 10.77
CA LYS A 195 -27.37 -4.51 11.00
C LYS A 195 -28.22 -3.26 10.75
N ASP A 196 -27.73 -2.11 11.20
CA ASP A 196 -28.42 -0.83 11.02
C ASP A 196 -28.40 -0.39 9.55
N PHE A 197 -27.29 -0.61 8.87
CA PHE A 197 -27.18 -0.35 7.43
C PHE A 197 -28.10 -1.27 6.63
N GLU A 198 -28.21 -2.56 6.98
CA GLU A 198 -29.13 -3.49 6.31
C GLU A 198 -30.58 -3.02 6.39
N LYS A 199 -31.03 -2.57 7.57
CA LYS A 199 -32.38 -2.01 7.75
C LYS A 199 -32.58 -0.77 6.89
N LYS A 200 -31.61 0.17 6.93
CA LYS A 200 -31.62 1.38 6.11
C LYS A 200 -31.65 1.06 4.62
N PHE A 201 -30.83 0.13 4.18
CA PHE A 201 -30.73 -0.25 2.77
C PHE A 201 -32.02 -0.82 2.23
N LYS A 202 -32.71 -1.69 3.02
CA LYS A 202 -34.04 -2.25 2.67
C LYS A 202 -35.15 -1.20 2.57
N SER A 203 -34.98 -0.03 3.18
CA SER A 203 -35.96 1.07 3.10
C SER A 203 -35.67 2.07 1.97
N LEU A 204 -34.53 1.94 1.27
CA LEU A 204 -34.18 2.84 0.16
C LEU A 204 -35.05 2.55 -1.08
N PRO A 205 -35.40 3.57 -1.85
CA PRO A 205 -36.08 3.40 -3.12
C PRO A 205 -35.18 2.68 -4.14
N THR A 206 -35.78 1.96 -5.09
CA THR A 206 -35.06 1.10 -6.04
C THR A 206 -34.04 1.86 -6.88
N ASP A 207 -34.33 3.10 -7.27
CA ASP A 207 -33.43 3.98 -8.03
C ASP A 207 -32.17 4.38 -7.24
N ALA A 208 -32.27 4.49 -5.90
CA ALA A 208 -31.11 4.80 -5.04
C ALA A 208 -30.20 3.60 -4.81
N VAL A 209 -30.69 2.37 -4.99
CA VAL A 209 -29.92 1.13 -4.80
C VAL A 209 -29.53 0.47 -6.11
N SER A 210 -30.17 0.84 -7.22
CA SER A 210 -29.83 0.33 -8.54
C SER A 210 -28.50 0.86 -9.01
N TYR A 211 -27.80 0.05 -9.78
CA TYR A 211 -26.56 0.41 -10.42
C TYR A 211 -26.85 1.22 -11.71
N THR A 212 -26.58 2.52 -11.68
CA THR A 212 -26.82 3.44 -12.82
C THR A 212 -25.48 3.85 -13.48
N HIS A 213 -24.67 2.89 -13.89
CA HIS A 213 -23.44 3.19 -14.60
C HIS A 213 -23.67 3.13 -16.11
N LEU A 214 -23.72 4.27 -16.76
CA LEU A 214 -23.60 4.36 -18.20
C LEU A 214 -22.14 4.08 -18.58
N ARG A 215 -21.91 3.00 -19.34
CA ARG A 215 -20.59 2.75 -19.94
C ARG A 215 -20.29 3.82 -20.96
N ALA A 216 -19.05 4.29 -21.01
CA ALA A 216 -18.59 5.30 -21.95
C ALA A 216 -18.88 4.95 -23.44
N HIS A 217 -19.10 3.68 -23.74
CA HIS A 217 -19.46 3.19 -25.08
C HIS A 217 -20.94 3.41 -25.46
N GLU A 218 -21.81 3.70 -24.50
CA GLU A 218 -23.25 3.92 -24.77
C GLU A 218 -23.54 5.38 -25.13
N THR A 219 -22.60 6.30 -25.00
CA THR A 219 -22.73 7.71 -25.34
C THR A 219 -22.29 8.04 -26.76
N LEU A 220 -21.79 7.07 -27.54
CA LEU A 220 -21.31 7.29 -28.92
C LEU A 220 -22.30 6.85 -30.01
N SER A 221 -23.53 6.49 -29.66
CA SER A 221 -24.55 6.03 -30.62
C SER A 221 -25.70 7.02 -30.81
N HIS A 222 -25.43 8.33 -30.73
CA HIS A 222 -26.39 9.36 -31.17
C HIS A 222 -25.68 10.45 -31.92
#